data_1f26961e4d1c491452657a854606a6b5
#
_entry.id   1f26961e4d1c491452657a854606a6b5
#
_cell.length_a   1.000
_cell.length_b   1.000
_cell.length_c   1.000
_cell.angle_alpha   90.00
_cell.angle_beta   90.00
_cell.angle_gamma   90.00
#
_symmetry.space_group_name_H-M   'P 1'
#
loop_
_entity.id
_entity.type
_entity.pdbx_description
1 polymer ?
#
loop_
_entity_poly.entity_id
_entity_poly.type
_entity_poly.pdbx_seq_one_letter_code
_entity_poly.pdbx_strand_id
1 'polypeptide(L)'
;MSTRRDLGFAITLKVRDTCLCLHLQRAARAVARHFDAALRPHGLTNGQFSLLMSLNRPEPPSIGSVAALLAMDRTTLTANLKPLERRGLVKVAVDDADKRGRRLALTPAGCALLVAAVPVWTRTHAAIERLLPQSNPENLRADLRALSWIPERLPEGDKCGTRRSPCAARLDLSASRPGRRAR
;
A
#
# COMPACT_ATOMS: atom_id res chain seq x y z
N MET A 1 4.46 29.17 40.01
CA MET A 1 3.81 27.87 40.27
C MET A 1 3.11 27.49 38.98
N SER A 2 3.68 26.57 38.23
CA SER A 2 3.10 26.10 36.95
C SER A 2 1.92 25.19 37.26
N THR A 3 0.71 25.60 36.93
CA THR A 3 -0.49 24.74 37.00
C THR A 3 -0.34 23.66 35.92
N ARG A 4 0.16 22.50 36.33
CA ARG A 4 0.08 21.28 35.53
C ARG A 4 -1.43 21.04 35.31
N ARG A 5 -1.93 21.33 34.10
CA ARG A 5 -3.30 20.96 33.69
C ARG A 5 -3.35 19.43 33.75
N ASP A 6 -4.04 18.92 34.75
CA ASP A 6 -4.17 17.49 34.96
C ASP A 6 -5.08 16.93 33.85
N LEU A 7 -4.45 16.26 32.86
CA LEU A 7 -5.19 15.55 31.82
C LEU A 7 -5.73 14.26 32.43
N GLY A 8 -7.01 14.25 32.81
CA GLY A 8 -7.63 13.11 33.46
C GLY A 8 -7.43 11.80 32.67
N PHE A 9 -7.09 10.71 33.35
CA PHE A 9 -6.83 9.39 32.74
C PHE A 9 -7.99 8.89 31.86
N ALA A 10 -9.22 9.31 32.12
CA ALA A 10 -10.39 9.01 31.29
C ALA A 10 -10.22 9.44 29.82
N ILE A 11 -9.56 10.58 29.57
CA ILE A 11 -9.25 11.04 28.20
C ILE A 11 -8.26 10.10 27.52
N THR A 12 -7.25 9.62 28.25
CA THR A 12 -6.30 8.62 27.74
C THR A 12 -7.00 7.34 27.32
N LEU A 13 -7.94 6.84 28.12
CA LEU A 13 -8.75 5.67 27.81
C LEU A 13 -9.64 5.91 26.58
N LYS A 14 -10.31 7.05 26.53
CA LYS A 14 -11.11 7.42 25.35
C LYS A 14 -10.28 7.41 24.07
N VAL A 15 -9.11 8.05 24.06
CA VAL A 15 -8.21 8.07 22.89
C VAL A 15 -7.77 6.65 22.53
N ARG A 16 -7.36 5.83 23.52
CA ARG A 16 -6.99 4.43 23.32
C ARG A 16 -8.09 3.64 22.59
N ASP A 17 -9.34 3.84 22.99
CA ASP A 17 -10.46 3.02 22.54
C ASP A 17 -11.12 3.55 21.26
N THR A 18 -11.00 4.84 20.96
CA THR A 18 -11.71 5.46 19.82
C THR A 18 -10.79 6.02 18.72
N CYS A 19 -9.46 6.11 18.97
CA CYS A 19 -8.55 6.71 17.97
C CYS A 19 -8.35 5.78 16.77
N LEU A 20 -8.96 6.11 15.65
CA LEU A 20 -8.85 5.35 14.41
C LEU A 20 -7.39 5.21 13.94
N CYS A 21 -6.61 6.31 14.00
CA CYS A 21 -5.19 6.28 13.64
C CYS A 21 -4.39 5.28 14.48
N LEU A 22 -4.62 5.22 15.79
CA LEU A 22 -3.97 4.26 16.67
C LEU A 22 -4.32 2.82 16.28
N HIS A 23 -5.59 2.53 16.01
CA HIS A 23 -6.03 1.19 15.61
C HIS A 23 -5.45 0.79 14.26
N LEU A 24 -5.45 1.68 13.25
CA LEU A 24 -4.85 1.44 11.94
C LEU A 24 -3.35 1.14 12.04
N GLN A 25 -2.60 1.95 12.79
CA GLN A 25 -1.16 1.72 12.97
C GLN A 25 -0.85 0.41 13.67
N ARG A 26 -1.63 0.04 14.71
CA ARG A 26 -1.47 -1.24 15.41
C ARG A 26 -1.75 -2.41 14.50
N ALA A 27 -2.86 -2.35 13.76
CA ALA A 27 -3.23 -3.39 12.79
C ALA A 27 -2.18 -3.52 11.68
N ALA A 28 -1.77 -2.41 11.05
CA ALA A 28 -0.75 -2.40 10.00
C ALA A 28 0.57 -3.03 10.47
N ARG A 29 1.06 -2.67 11.67
CA ARG A 29 2.29 -3.25 12.24
C ARG A 29 2.14 -4.74 12.53
N ALA A 30 0.99 -5.20 13.04
CA ALA A 30 0.74 -6.61 13.32
C ALA A 30 0.71 -7.44 12.04
N VAL A 31 -0.04 -7.00 11.04
CA VAL A 31 -0.13 -7.63 9.72
C VAL A 31 1.23 -7.66 9.03
N ALA A 32 1.97 -6.53 9.03
CA ALA A 32 3.31 -6.47 8.43
C ALA A 32 4.27 -7.48 9.06
N ARG A 33 4.33 -7.58 10.40
CA ARG A 33 5.18 -8.58 11.09
C ARG A 33 4.81 -10.01 10.70
N HIS A 34 3.53 -10.30 10.52
CA HIS A 34 3.06 -11.63 10.13
C HIS A 34 3.53 -11.99 8.72
N PHE A 35 3.42 -11.05 7.76
CA PHE A 35 3.97 -11.23 6.42
C PHE A 35 5.50 -11.28 6.41
N ASP A 36 6.18 -10.47 7.21
CA ASP A 36 7.66 -10.51 7.32
C ASP A 36 8.13 -11.89 7.78
N ALA A 37 7.44 -12.48 8.77
CA ALA A 37 7.76 -13.83 9.24
C ALA A 37 7.54 -14.89 8.13
N ALA A 38 6.42 -14.79 7.41
CA ALA A 38 6.06 -15.72 6.33
C ALA A 38 7.02 -15.61 5.12
N LEU A 39 7.43 -14.39 4.75
CA LEU A 39 8.29 -14.12 3.59
C LEU A 39 9.79 -14.25 3.90
N ARG A 40 10.18 -14.40 5.17
CA ARG A 40 11.57 -14.55 5.59
C ARG A 40 12.34 -15.67 4.86
N PRO A 41 11.77 -16.86 4.58
CA PRO A 41 12.46 -17.91 3.83
C PRO A 41 12.87 -17.49 2.41
N HIS A 42 12.19 -16.48 1.84
CA HIS A 42 12.52 -15.89 0.54
C HIS A 42 13.47 -14.69 0.67
N GLY A 43 13.91 -14.35 1.89
CA GLY A 43 14.75 -13.18 2.15
C GLY A 43 14.05 -11.85 1.85
N LEU A 44 12.72 -11.80 2.01
CA LEU A 44 11.91 -10.61 1.77
C LEU A 44 11.22 -10.14 3.04
N THR A 45 11.11 -8.83 3.18
CA THR A 45 10.13 -8.19 4.08
C THR A 45 8.83 -7.92 3.31
N ASN A 46 7.74 -7.68 4.03
CA ASN A 46 6.45 -7.27 3.44
C ASN A 46 6.62 -6.03 2.53
N GLY A 47 7.35 -5.02 3.00
CA GLY A 47 7.60 -3.81 2.19
C GLY A 47 8.38 -4.09 0.91
N GLN A 48 9.39 -4.97 0.95
CA GLN A 48 10.13 -5.40 -0.22
C GLN A 48 9.28 -6.21 -1.19
N PHE A 49 8.44 -7.11 -0.69
CA PHE A 49 7.48 -7.85 -1.51
C PHE A 49 6.52 -6.89 -2.23
N SER A 50 5.90 -5.96 -1.50
CA SER A 50 4.99 -4.96 -2.08
C SER A 50 5.67 -4.10 -3.14
N LEU A 51 6.93 -3.71 -2.91
CA LEU A 51 7.71 -2.94 -3.87
C LEU A 51 7.99 -3.76 -5.13
N LEU A 52 8.46 -5.01 -5.02
CA LEU A 52 8.68 -5.87 -6.18
C LEU A 52 7.36 -6.10 -6.95
N MET A 53 6.26 -6.35 -6.26
CA MET A 53 4.93 -6.50 -6.88
C MET A 53 4.49 -5.24 -7.63
N SER A 54 4.79 -4.05 -7.12
CA SER A 54 4.47 -2.80 -7.81
C SER A 54 5.21 -2.61 -9.14
N LEU A 55 6.33 -3.33 -9.33
CA LEU A 55 7.13 -3.32 -10.56
C LEU A 55 6.70 -4.40 -11.56
N ASN A 56 5.86 -5.34 -11.16
CA ASN A 56 5.36 -6.41 -12.04
C ASN A 56 4.28 -5.90 -12.98
N ARG A 57 4.68 -5.14 -13.99
CA ARG A 57 3.79 -4.53 -15.01
C ARG A 57 4.49 -4.47 -16.36
N PRO A 58 3.73 -4.34 -17.47
CA PRO A 58 4.30 -4.33 -18.82
C PRO A 58 5.33 -3.22 -19.03
N GLU A 59 5.07 -2.03 -18.50
CA GLU A 59 5.95 -0.88 -18.65
C GLU A 59 6.64 -0.53 -17.32
N PRO A 60 7.96 -0.29 -17.32
CA PRO A 60 8.69 0.11 -16.14
C PRO A 60 8.13 1.41 -15.55
N PRO A 61 7.66 1.43 -14.29
CA PRO A 61 7.11 2.62 -13.66
C PRO A 61 8.21 3.60 -13.26
N SER A 62 7.83 4.89 -13.10
CA SER A 62 8.71 5.89 -12.50
C SER A 62 8.79 5.72 -10.97
N ILE A 63 9.87 6.22 -10.36
CA ILE A 63 9.99 6.26 -8.89
C ILE A 63 8.78 7.00 -8.28
N GLY A 64 8.33 8.10 -8.90
CA GLY A 64 7.20 8.88 -8.40
C GLY A 64 5.89 8.09 -8.41
N SER A 65 5.61 7.33 -9.47
CA SER A 65 4.39 6.53 -9.56
C SER A 65 4.38 5.36 -8.56
N VAL A 66 5.54 4.75 -8.29
CA VAL A 66 5.67 3.70 -7.28
C VAL A 66 5.53 4.28 -5.87
N ALA A 67 6.13 5.43 -5.59
CA ALA A 67 6.00 6.13 -4.31
C ALA A 67 4.54 6.48 -4.01
N ALA A 68 3.81 7.01 -4.99
CA ALA A 68 2.39 7.30 -4.87
C ALA A 68 1.56 6.04 -4.63
N LEU A 69 1.80 4.97 -5.40
CA LEU A 69 1.08 3.69 -5.24
C LEU A 69 1.25 3.09 -3.84
N LEU A 70 2.46 3.18 -3.29
CA LEU A 70 2.80 2.60 -1.97
C LEU A 70 2.57 3.58 -0.82
N ALA A 71 2.05 4.78 -1.09
CA ALA A 71 1.89 5.87 -0.12
C ALA A 71 3.20 6.15 0.65
N MET A 72 4.33 6.17 -0.06
CA MET A 72 5.67 6.41 0.49
C MET A 72 6.24 7.73 -0.05
N ASP A 73 7.05 8.41 0.75
CA ASP A 73 7.91 9.46 0.22
C ASP A 73 9.06 8.87 -0.63
N ARG A 74 9.61 9.70 -1.53
CA ARG A 74 10.67 9.27 -2.47
C ARG A 74 11.95 8.82 -1.77
N THR A 75 12.27 9.40 -0.62
CA THR A 75 13.47 9.08 0.15
C THR A 75 13.35 7.68 0.75
N THR A 76 12.22 7.39 1.39
CA THR A 76 11.90 6.08 1.94
C THR A 76 11.88 5.01 0.84
N LEU A 77 11.24 5.29 -0.31
CA LEU A 77 11.22 4.37 -1.44
C LEU A 77 12.65 4.09 -1.95
N THR A 78 13.47 5.13 -2.13
CA THR A 78 14.87 4.97 -2.58
C THR A 78 15.69 4.16 -1.59
N ALA A 79 15.51 4.35 -0.29
CA ALA A 79 16.17 3.56 0.74
C ALA A 79 15.77 2.07 0.65
N ASN A 80 14.51 1.78 0.38
CA ASN A 80 14.00 0.40 0.21
C ASN A 80 14.45 -0.24 -1.11
N LEU A 81 14.68 0.53 -2.16
CA LEU A 81 15.16 0.04 -3.46
C LEU A 81 16.62 -0.44 -3.41
N LYS A 82 17.50 0.30 -2.72
CA LYS A 82 18.95 0.01 -2.67
C LYS A 82 19.30 -1.45 -2.31
N PRO A 83 18.70 -2.08 -1.28
CA PRO A 83 18.96 -3.48 -0.98
C PRO A 83 18.53 -4.44 -2.09
N LEU A 84 17.40 -4.15 -2.77
CA LEU A 84 16.88 -4.98 -3.86
C LEU A 84 17.73 -4.85 -5.11
N GLU A 85 18.20 -3.65 -5.42
CA GLU A 85 19.13 -3.37 -6.52
C GLU A 85 20.48 -4.08 -6.29
N ARG A 86 21.06 -3.96 -5.08
CA ARG A 86 22.30 -4.68 -4.72
C ARG A 86 22.18 -6.20 -4.82
N ARG A 87 20.98 -6.74 -4.60
CA ARG A 87 20.67 -8.17 -4.77
C ARG A 87 20.40 -8.54 -6.24
N GLY A 88 20.46 -7.60 -7.16
CA GLY A 88 20.17 -7.83 -8.58
C GLY A 88 18.70 -8.16 -8.88
N LEU A 89 17.77 -7.81 -8.00
CA LEU A 89 16.33 -8.10 -8.16
C LEU A 89 15.58 -7.01 -8.92
N VAL A 90 16.11 -5.79 -8.88
CA VAL A 90 15.56 -4.59 -9.53
C VAL A 90 16.66 -3.90 -10.30
N LYS A 91 16.33 -3.36 -11.48
CA LYS A 91 17.18 -2.48 -12.28
C LYS A 91 16.58 -1.07 -12.24
N VAL A 92 17.42 -0.09 -11.96
CA VAL A 92 17.09 1.34 -12.04
C VAL A 92 17.76 1.90 -13.30
N ALA A 93 16.97 2.45 -14.21
CA ALA A 93 17.46 3.06 -15.44
C ALA A 93 17.05 4.53 -15.52
N VAL A 94 17.79 5.33 -16.29
CA VAL A 94 17.38 6.70 -16.62
C VAL A 94 16.15 6.61 -17.51
N ASP A 95 15.20 7.52 -17.34
CA ASP A 95 14.05 7.65 -18.23
C ASP A 95 14.50 8.28 -19.55
N ASP A 96 14.19 7.66 -20.68
CA ASP A 96 14.57 8.17 -21.98
C ASP A 96 13.87 9.49 -22.32
N ALA A 97 12.65 9.69 -21.83
CA ALA A 97 11.85 10.89 -22.04
C ALA A 97 12.23 12.03 -21.06
N ASP A 98 12.66 11.68 -19.85
CA ASP A 98 13.10 12.65 -18.82
C ASP A 98 14.41 12.18 -18.17
N LYS A 99 15.52 12.78 -18.58
CA LYS A 99 16.88 12.46 -18.07
C LYS A 99 17.00 12.57 -16.54
N ARG A 100 16.13 13.34 -15.88
CA ARG A 100 16.07 13.45 -14.41
C ARG A 100 15.23 12.33 -13.79
N GLY A 101 14.36 11.70 -14.58
CA GLY A 101 13.52 10.57 -14.18
C GLY A 101 14.31 9.27 -14.04
N ARG A 102 13.76 8.37 -13.26
CA ARG A 102 14.26 7.00 -13.13
C ARG A 102 13.10 6.04 -13.33
N ARG A 103 13.35 5.00 -14.12
CA ARG A 103 12.45 3.87 -14.38
C ARG A 103 12.92 2.66 -13.60
N LEU A 104 11.98 1.92 -13.05
CA LEU A 104 12.23 0.75 -12.22
C LEU A 104 11.72 -0.49 -12.95
N ALA A 105 12.55 -1.50 -13.06
CA ALA A 105 12.17 -2.76 -13.71
C ALA A 105 12.58 -3.95 -12.84
N LEU A 106 11.76 -5.01 -12.85
CA LEU A 106 12.18 -6.31 -12.32
C LEU A 106 13.23 -6.92 -13.24
N THR A 107 14.22 -7.56 -12.61
CA THR A 107 15.12 -8.46 -13.34
C THR A 107 14.49 -9.86 -13.45
N PRO A 108 15.01 -10.76 -14.30
CA PRO A 108 14.59 -12.16 -14.29
C PRO A 108 14.68 -12.82 -12.91
N ALA A 109 15.72 -12.50 -12.13
CA ALA A 109 15.87 -12.97 -10.75
C ALA A 109 14.78 -12.40 -9.82
N GLY A 110 14.43 -11.13 -9.98
CA GLY A 110 13.32 -10.50 -9.25
C GLY A 110 11.96 -11.15 -9.58
N CYS A 111 11.71 -11.44 -10.86
CA CYS A 111 10.51 -12.17 -11.29
C CYS A 111 10.45 -13.58 -10.69
N ALA A 112 11.55 -14.35 -10.77
CA ALA A 112 11.62 -15.70 -10.21
C ALA A 112 11.36 -15.71 -8.70
N LEU A 113 11.92 -14.74 -7.97
CA LEU A 113 11.70 -14.58 -6.53
C LEU A 113 10.23 -14.28 -6.23
N LEU A 114 9.57 -13.41 -7.01
CA LEU A 114 8.13 -13.13 -6.85
C LEU A 114 7.29 -14.37 -7.10
N VAL A 115 7.56 -15.13 -8.15
CA VAL A 115 6.86 -16.38 -8.46
C VAL A 115 6.93 -17.35 -7.28
N ALA A 116 8.08 -17.46 -6.63
CA ALA A 116 8.25 -18.30 -5.43
C ALA A 116 7.55 -17.73 -4.19
N ALA A 117 7.48 -16.41 -4.04
CA ALA A 117 6.91 -15.76 -2.86
C ALA A 117 5.37 -15.62 -2.90
N VAL A 118 4.76 -15.50 -4.09
CA VAL A 118 3.31 -15.31 -4.27
C VAL A 118 2.47 -16.40 -3.59
N PRO A 119 2.77 -17.70 -3.68
CA PRO A 119 2.01 -18.73 -2.97
C PRO A 119 2.03 -18.57 -1.45
N VAL A 120 3.16 -18.10 -0.89
CA VAL A 120 3.28 -17.81 0.54
C VAL A 120 2.41 -16.64 0.92
N TRP A 121 2.48 -15.55 0.15
CA TRP A 121 1.62 -14.39 0.33
C TRP A 121 0.14 -14.77 0.28
N THR A 122 -0.29 -15.54 -0.72
CA THR A 122 -1.69 -15.97 -0.89
C THR A 122 -2.20 -16.73 0.34
N ARG A 123 -1.44 -17.70 0.85
CA ARG A 123 -1.83 -18.45 2.06
C ARG A 123 -1.89 -17.57 3.30
N THR A 124 -0.91 -16.69 3.46
CA THR A 124 -0.84 -15.76 4.60
C THR A 124 -1.99 -14.76 4.56
N HIS A 125 -2.28 -14.21 3.38
CA HIS A 125 -3.39 -13.29 3.16
C HIS A 125 -4.73 -13.93 3.52
N ALA A 126 -5.02 -15.11 3.00
CA ALA A 126 -6.23 -15.85 3.33
C ALA A 126 -6.35 -16.18 4.83
N ALA A 127 -5.22 -16.45 5.50
CA ALA A 127 -5.22 -16.68 6.94
C ALA A 127 -5.60 -15.40 7.73
N ILE A 128 -5.10 -14.25 7.28
CA ILE A 128 -5.42 -12.95 7.91
C ILE A 128 -6.88 -12.58 7.69
N GLU A 129 -7.43 -12.79 6.49
CA GLU A 129 -8.84 -12.52 6.20
C GLU A 129 -9.79 -13.33 7.10
N ARG A 130 -9.43 -14.57 7.41
CA ARG A 130 -10.21 -15.40 8.36
C ARG A 130 -10.24 -14.86 9.80
N LEU A 131 -9.37 -13.93 10.17
CA LEU A 131 -9.43 -13.25 11.46
C LEU A 131 -10.50 -12.14 11.52
N LEU A 132 -11.22 -11.90 10.42
CA LEU A 132 -12.23 -10.86 10.29
C LEU A 132 -13.65 -11.46 10.10
N PRO A 133 -14.14 -12.33 11.01
CA PRO A 133 -15.40 -13.05 10.80
C PRO A 133 -16.63 -12.12 10.79
N GLN A 134 -16.52 -10.93 11.41
CA GLN A 134 -17.60 -9.95 11.49
C GLN A 134 -17.53 -8.89 10.38
N SER A 135 -16.48 -8.89 9.57
CA SER A 135 -16.23 -7.86 8.56
C SER A 135 -16.13 -8.48 7.17
N ASN A 136 -16.70 -7.78 6.18
CA ASN A 136 -16.43 -8.11 4.79
C ASN A 136 -15.07 -7.54 4.39
N PRO A 137 -14.09 -8.37 3.97
CA PRO A 137 -12.75 -7.90 3.59
C PRO A 137 -12.75 -6.88 2.45
N GLU A 138 -13.71 -6.95 1.51
CA GLU A 138 -13.85 -5.97 0.42
C GLU A 138 -14.26 -4.59 0.96
N ASN A 139 -15.22 -4.54 1.87
CA ASN A 139 -15.64 -3.30 2.49
C ASN A 139 -14.49 -2.68 3.29
N LEU A 140 -13.78 -3.49 4.08
CA LEU A 140 -12.61 -3.02 4.82
C LEU A 140 -11.53 -2.45 3.87
N ARG A 141 -11.25 -3.13 2.74
CA ARG A 141 -10.31 -2.59 1.74
C ARG A 141 -10.80 -1.29 1.10
N ALA A 142 -12.12 -1.15 0.87
CA ALA A 142 -12.71 0.08 0.36
C ALA A 142 -12.55 1.24 1.35
N ASP A 143 -12.83 1.00 2.64
CA ASP A 143 -12.67 2.00 3.71
C ASP A 143 -11.21 2.42 3.88
N LEU A 144 -10.27 1.45 3.87
CA LEU A 144 -8.84 1.73 3.94
C LEU A 144 -8.34 2.53 2.73
N ARG A 145 -8.86 2.25 1.52
CA ARG A 145 -8.55 3.06 0.33
C ARG A 145 -9.05 4.50 0.49
N ALA A 146 -10.28 4.69 0.97
CA ALA A 146 -10.82 6.02 1.21
C ALA A 146 -9.96 6.81 2.21
N LEU A 147 -9.49 6.16 3.28
CA LEU A 147 -8.59 6.76 4.27
C LEU A 147 -7.18 7.05 3.73
N SER A 148 -6.72 6.35 2.69
CA SER A 148 -5.40 6.58 2.10
C SER A 148 -5.32 7.87 1.26
N TRP A 149 -6.45 8.49 0.96
CA TRP A 149 -6.56 9.72 0.15
C TRP A 149 -7.23 10.85 0.93
N ILE A 150 -7.00 10.94 2.24
CA ILE A 150 -7.52 12.03 3.07
C ILE A 150 -6.90 13.35 2.58
N PRO A 151 -7.71 14.37 2.21
CA PRO A 151 -7.19 15.68 1.84
C PRO A 151 -6.51 16.34 3.04
N GLU A 152 -5.49 17.18 2.80
CA GLU A 152 -4.75 17.88 3.88
C GLU A 152 -5.67 18.67 4.82
N ARG A 153 -6.79 19.16 4.31
CA ARG A 153 -7.84 19.79 5.12
C ARG A 153 -9.12 18.97 5.02
N LEU A 154 -9.52 18.38 6.11
CA LEU A 154 -10.86 17.81 6.21
C LEU A 154 -11.87 18.97 6.15
N PRO A 155 -13.02 18.81 5.44
CA PRO A 155 -14.08 19.81 5.48
C PRO A 155 -14.49 19.99 6.94
N GLU A 156 -14.51 21.24 7.41
CA GLU A 156 -15.07 21.56 8.73
C GLU A 156 -16.52 21.10 8.75
N GLY A 157 -16.87 20.31 9.77
CA GLY A 157 -18.09 19.53 9.80
C GLY A 157 -19.34 20.38 9.56
N ASP A 158 -19.89 20.27 8.38
CA ASP A 158 -21.29 20.60 8.15
C ASP A 158 -22.15 19.65 8.98
N LYS A 159 -22.99 20.24 9.78
CA LYS A 159 -24.02 19.54 10.57
C LYS A 159 -24.71 18.52 9.67
N CYS A 160 -24.69 17.28 10.08
CA CYS A 160 -25.28 16.11 9.45
C CYS A 160 -26.60 16.43 8.72
N GLY A 161 -26.50 16.61 7.42
CA GLY A 161 -27.63 16.72 6.49
C GLY A 161 -27.39 15.70 5.38
N THR A 162 -28.23 14.72 5.32
CA THR A 162 -28.33 13.65 4.32
C THR A 162 -28.02 14.16 2.91
N ARG A 163 -26.81 13.94 2.40
CA ARG A 163 -26.53 14.02 0.98
C ARG A 163 -25.72 12.82 0.51
N ARG A 164 -26.25 12.20 -0.52
CA ARG A 164 -25.72 11.04 -1.24
C ARG A 164 -24.29 11.29 -1.69
N SER A 165 -23.44 10.30 -1.50
CA SER A 165 -22.04 10.26 -1.97
C SER A 165 -21.93 10.53 -3.47
N PRO A 166 -21.06 11.47 -3.89
CA PRO A 166 -20.58 11.54 -5.26
C PRO A 166 -19.14 11.00 -5.30
N CYS A 167 -18.97 9.69 -5.25
CA CYS A 167 -17.68 9.10 -5.59
C CYS A 167 -17.87 7.75 -6.26
N ALA A 168 -18.38 7.82 -7.50
CA ALA A 168 -18.28 6.76 -8.49
C ALA A 168 -17.64 7.32 -9.76
N ALA A 169 -16.43 7.87 -9.63
CA ALA A 169 -15.55 8.04 -10.78
C ALA A 169 -14.95 6.67 -11.09
N ARG A 170 -15.53 6.01 -12.06
CA ARG A 170 -15.06 4.74 -12.64
C ARG A 170 -13.62 4.90 -13.11
N LEU A 171 -12.70 4.18 -12.50
CA LEU A 171 -11.48 3.77 -13.18
C LEU A 171 -11.88 2.72 -14.22
N ASP A 172 -12.03 3.20 -15.45
CA ASP A 172 -12.31 2.36 -16.63
C ASP A 172 -11.04 1.56 -16.97
N LEU A 173 -11.01 0.31 -16.53
CA LEU A 173 -9.95 -0.66 -16.84
C LEU A 173 -10.29 -1.51 -18.08
N SER A 174 -11.22 -1.03 -18.95
CA SER A 174 -11.61 -1.75 -20.15
C SER A 174 -11.17 -1.01 -21.42
N ALA A 175 -9.89 -1.11 -21.77
CA ALA A 175 -9.46 -0.81 -23.13
C ALA A 175 -8.38 -1.80 -23.56
N SER A 176 -8.78 -2.97 -24.04
CA SER A 176 -8.08 -3.73 -25.08
C SER A 176 -8.93 -4.92 -25.51
N ARG A 177 -9.87 -4.71 -26.42
CA ARG A 177 -10.40 -5.79 -27.27
C ARG A 177 -9.57 -5.85 -28.55
N PRO A 178 -8.99 -6.99 -28.93
CA PRO A 178 -8.40 -7.16 -30.25
C PRO A 178 -9.50 -7.25 -31.30
N GLY A 179 -9.37 -6.44 -32.36
CA GLY A 179 -10.25 -6.41 -33.50
C GLY A 179 -10.33 -7.76 -34.23
N ARG A 180 -11.54 -8.24 -34.43
CA ARG A 180 -11.86 -9.29 -35.41
C ARG A 180 -11.61 -8.72 -36.81
N ARG A 181 -10.66 -9.31 -37.54
CA ARG A 181 -10.64 -9.21 -39.02
C ARG A 181 -11.70 -10.19 -39.54
N ALA A 182 -12.66 -9.66 -40.25
CA ALA A 182 -13.49 -10.39 -41.22
C ALA A 182 -12.92 -10.14 -42.62
N ARG A 183 -12.64 -11.24 -43.28
CA ARG A 183 -12.40 -11.40 -44.74
C ARG A 183 -11.47 -10.44 -45.45
#